data_c675e62f27efc449b68af854ba46a5cb
#
_entry.id   c675e62f27efc449b68af854ba46a5cb
#
_cell.length_a   1.000
_cell.length_b   1.000
_cell.length_c   1.000
_cell.angle_alpha   90.00
_cell.angle_beta   90.00
_cell.angle_gamma   90.00
#
_symmetry.space_group_name_H-M   'P 1'
#
loop_
_entity.id
_entity.type
_entity.pdbx_description
1 polymer ?
#
loop_
_entity_poly.entity_id
_entity_poly.type
_entity_poly.pdbx_seq_one_letter_code
_entity_poly.pdbx_strand_id
1 'polypeptide(L)'
;MEKFELHILGCGSALPTTRHFPTSQIVNVRDKLFMIDCGEGAQLQFRKSHLKFSRLNHIFISHLHGDHCFGLLGLISTLNLLGRTAELHIHSPKGLETLLTPMLDFFNRQMTYKVLFHEFDTKEPMLICEDRSLTVTTIPLRHRMPCCGFLFAEKQRPNHIIREMVDFYQVPVYELNRIKNGADYVTPEGKTVSNNLLTRPSAPSRSYAYCSDTIYLPSIVEQIKGVDLLFHEATFANEDAPRAKETFHTTAAQAAEIARRAEVKKLLIGHFSARYEDENILLQEASAIFPDTQLAKETLCVSV
;
A
#
# COMPACT_ATOMS: atom_id res chain seq x y z
N MET A 1 -10.08 -9.13 14.57
CA MET A 1 -8.76 -8.56 14.20
C MET A 1 -8.96 -7.10 13.80
N GLU A 2 -8.00 -6.21 14.07
CA GLU A 2 -8.08 -4.85 13.54
C GLU A 2 -7.90 -4.88 12.01
N LYS A 3 -8.57 -3.95 11.32
CA LYS A 3 -8.57 -3.90 9.84
C LYS A 3 -7.18 -3.63 9.31
N PHE A 4 -6.74 -4.41 8.37
CA PHE A 4 -5.73 -4.11 7.37
C PHE A 4 -6.23 -4.73 6.06
N GLU A 5 -6.83 -3.90 5.24
CA GLU A 5 -7.57 -4.29 4.04
C GLU A 5 -7.06 -3.50 2.84
N LEU A 6 -7.01 -4.15 1.70
CA LEU A 6 -6.74 -3.54 0.40
C LEU A 6 -8.03 -3.50 -0.40
N HIS A 7 -8.43 -2.32 -0.88
CA HIS A 7 -9.57 -2.13 -1.76
C HIS A 7 -9.07 -1.70 -3.14
N ILE A 8 -9.45 -2.42 -4.19
CA ILE A 8 -9.09 -2.11 -5.56
C ILE A 8 -10.14 -1.17 -6.16
N LEU A 9 -9.69 0.01 -6.60
CA LEU A 9 -10.51 1.01 -7.27
C LEU A 9 -10.33 0.98 -8.79
N GLY A 10 -9.17 0.56 -9.26
CA GLY A 10 -8.83 0.37 -10.67
C GLY A 10 -7.64 -0.55 -10.80
N CYS A 11 -7.63 -1.38 -11.84
CA CYS A 11 -6.58 -2.38 -12.10
C CYS A 11 -6.20 -2.49 -13.57
N GLY A 12 -6.67 -1.57 -14.43
CA GLY A 12 -6.25 -1.45 -15.83
C GLY A 12 -4.97 -0.64 -15.99
N SER A 13 -4.31 -0.81 -17.13
CA SER A 13 -3.14 -0.03 -17.54
C SER A 13 -3.53 1.28 -18.25
N ALA A 14 -2.57 1.92 -18.93
CA ALA A 14 -2.69 3.27 -19.50
C ALA A 14 -3.87 3.47 -20.48
N LEU A 15 -4.26 2.45 -21.26
CA LEU A 15 -5.38 2.58 -22.19
C LEU A 15 -6.72 2.36 -21.48
N PRO A 16 -7.58 3.39 -21.35
CA PRO A 16 -8.89 3.24 -20.73
C PRO A 16 -9.75 2.19 -21.44
N THR A 17 -10.45 1.37 -20.69
CA THR A 17 -11.39 0.37 -21.20
C THR A 17 -12.75 0.52 -20.51
N THR A 18 -13.78 -0.16 -21.03
CA THR A 18 -15.08 -0.24 -20.36
C THR A 18 -15.10 -1.26 -19.23
N ARG A 19 -14.06 -2.11 -19.11
CA ARG A 19 -13.95 -3.18 -18.12
C ARG A 19 -13.22 -2.76 -16.87
N HIS A 20 -12.12 -2.02 -17.03
CA HIS A 20 -11.23 -1.61 -15.93
C HIS A 20 -11.00 -0.11 -15.94
N PHE A 21 -10.95 0.47 -14.75
CA PHE A 21 -10.46 1.81 -14.51
C PHE A 21 -8.93 1.79 -14.40
N PRO A 22 -8.24 2.89 -14.75
CA PRO A 22 -6.81 3.05 -14.50
C PRO A 22 -6.45 2.83 -13.04
N THR A 23 -5.19 2.51 -12.79
CA THR A 23 -4.68 2.05 -11.50
C THR A 23 -5.02 2.99 -10.34
N SER A 24 -5.68 2.44 -9.33
CA SER A 24 -5.90 3.09 -8.03
C SER A 24 -6.29 2.07 -6.96
N GLN A 25 -5.77 2.25 -5.75
CA GLN A 25 -6.05 1.37 -4.61
C GLN A 25 -6.23 2.18 -3.32
N ILE A 26 -6.99 1.62 -2.36
CA ILE A 26 -7.06 2.14 -0.99
C ILE A 26 -6.56 1.07 -0.03
N VAL A 27 -5.55 1.42 0.75
CA VAL A 27 -5.11 0.65 1.92
C VAL A 27 -5.83 1.19 3.14
N ASN A 28 -6.60 0.34 3.81
CA ASN A 28 -7.32 0.67 5.04
C ASN A 28 -6.63 0.01 6.24
N VAL A 29 -5.95 0.82 7.05
CA VAL A 29 -5.33 0.35 8.29
C VAL A 29 -6.03 0.99 9.48
N ARG A 30 -6.82 0.21 10.23
CA ARG A 30 -7.55 0.69 11.43
C ARG A 30 -8.42 1.92 11.14
N ASP A 31 -9.16 1.89 10.03
CA ASP A 31 -9.99 2.98 9.52
C ASP A 31 -9.23 4.27 9.13
N LYS A 32 -7.91 4.23 9.01
CA LYS A 32 -7.11 5.23 8.29
C LYS A 32 -6.97 4.78 6.84
N LEU A 33 -7.27 5.65 5.92
CA LEU A 33 -7.23 5.36 4.50
C LEU A 33 -6.00 6.01 3.86
N PHE A 34 -5.30 5.20 3.08
CA PHE A 34 -4.14 5.58 2.28
C PHE A 34 -4.44 5.21 0.83
N MET A 35 -4.40 6.18 -0.07
CA MET A 35 -4.59 5.90 -1.50
C MET A 35 -3.23 5.66 -2.16
N ILE A 36 -3.17 4.66 -3.02
CA ILE A 36 -2.02 4.41 -3.90
C ILE A 36 -2.49 4.60 -5.31
N ASP A 37 -1.84 5.51 -6.02
CA ASP A 37 -2.17 6.00 -7.33
C ASP A 37 -3.62 6.51 -7.42
N CYS A 38 -3.86 7.42 -8.33
CA CYS A 38 -5.16 8.04 -8.53
C CYS A 38 -5.40 8.24 -10.02
N GLY A 39 -5.65 7.14 -10.72
CA GLY A 39 -6.02 7.15 -12.13
C GLY A 39 -7.36 7.79 -12.37
N GLU A 40 -7.70 8.03 -13.63
CA GLU A 40 -8.96 8.63 -14.03
C GLU A 40 -10.15 7.79 -13.52
N GLY A 41 -11.16 8.45 -12.95
CA GLY A 41 -12.32 7.78 -12.37
C GLY A 41 -12.14 7.22 -10.96
N ALA A 42 -10.95 7.27 -10.36
CA ALA A 42 -10.67 6.79 -9.00
C ALA A 42 -11.64 7.37 -7.96
N GLN A 43 -12.00 8.65 -8.07
CA GLN A 43 -12.98 9.29 -7.17
C GLN A 43 -14.37 8.65 -7.22
N LEU A 44 -14.83 8.19 -8.41
CA LEU A 44 -16.12 7.52 -8.56
C LEU A 44 -16.07 6.11 -7.95
N GLN A 45 -14.99 5.38 -8.17
CA GLN A 45 -14.78 4.07 -7.57
C GLN A 45 -14.62 4.15 -6.06
N PHE A 46 -13.96 5.19 -5.55
CA PHE A 46 -13.89 5.46 -4.11
C PHE A 46 -15.30 5.71 -3.52
N ARG A 47 -16.18 6.43 -4.23
CA ARG A 47 -17.59 6.55 -3.78
C ARG A 47 -18.30 5.20 -3.77
N LYS A 48 -18.12 4.37 -4.79
CA LYS A 48 -18.73 3.03 -4.89
C LYS A 48 -18.23 2.07 -3.79
N SER A 49 -17.00 2.24 -3.30
CA SER A 49 -16.45 1.40 -2.23
C SER A 49 -17.09 1.66 -0.85
N HIS A 50 -17.92 2.68 -0.70
CA HIS A 50 -18.54 3.12 0.56
C HIS A 50 -17.54 3.48 1.68
N LEU A 51 -16.25 3.61 1.37
CA LEU A 51 -15.25 4.10 2.29
C LEU A 51 -15.44 5.61 2.56
N LYS A 52 -15.08 6.06 3.76
CA LYS A 52 -15.29 7.45 4.16
C LYS A 52 -14.19 8.36 3.63
N PHE A 53 -14.51 9.30 2.72
CA PHE A 53 -13.58 10.30 2.19
C PHE A 53 -12.84 11.09 3.28
N SER A 54 -13.49 11.38 4.40
CA SER A 54 -12.89 12.10 5.53
C SER A 54 -11.74 11.35 6.22
N ARG A 55 -11.58 10.05 5.97
CA ARG A 55 -10.51 9.21 6.51
C ARG A 55 -9.29 9.13 5.60
N LEU A 56 -9.37 9.63 4.36
CA LEU A 56 -8.25 9.69 3.42
C LEU A 56 -7.41 10.93 3.70
N ASN A 57 -6.22 10.77 4.24
CA ASN A 57 -5.30 11.86 4.54
C ASN A 57 -3.98 11.78 3.75
N HIS A 58 -3.65 10.63 3.18
CA HIS A 58 -2.41 10.43 2.44
C HIS A 58 -2.70 9.76 1.09
N ILE A 59 -2.08 10.29 0.04
CA ILE A 59 -2.06 9.74 -1.31
C ILE A 59 -0.60 9.51 -1.70
N PHE A 60 -0.29 8.34 -2.22
CA PHE A 60 1.04 7.94 -2.68
C PHE A 60 0.99 7.71 -4.17
N ILE A 61 1.77 8.46 -4.93
CA ILE A 61 1.86 8.35 -6.39
C ILE A 61 3.17 7.66 -6.74
N SER A 62 3.05 6.52 -7.41
CA SER A 62 4.19 5.69 -7.79
C SER A 62 5.07 6.33 -8.86
N HIS A 63 4.45 6.95 -9.85
CA HIS A 63 5.11 7.69 -10.94
C HIS A 63 4.11 8.62 -11.66
N LEU A 64 4.60 9.48 -12.55
CA LEU A 64 3.82 10.56 -13.15
C LEU A 64 3.23 10.22 -14.53
N HIS A 65 2.96 8.95 -14.86
CA HIS A 65 2.10 8.64 -15.99
C HIS A 65 0.64 8.98 -15.68
N GLY A 66 -0.13 9.32 -16.71
CA GLY A 66 -1.49 9.83 -16.56
C GLY A 66 -2.44 8.85 -15.89
N ASP A 67 -2.34 7.57 -16.21
CA ASP A 67 -3.14 6.50 -15.63
C ASP A 67 -2.89 6.27 -14.12
N HIS A 68 -1.85 6.90 -13.55
CA HIS A 68 -1.57 6.88 -12.12
C HIS A 68 -1.88 8.19 -11.40
N CYS A 69 -2.11 9.32 -12.12
CA CYS A 69 -2.28 10.61 -11.45
C CYS A 69 -3.39 11.53 -12.01
N PHE A 70 -3.98 11.26 -13.18
CA PHE A 70 -4.99 12.14 -13.78
C PHE A 70 -6.27 12.31 -12.96
N GLY A 71 -6.58 11.37 -12.08
CA GLY A 71 -7.72 11.46 -11.17
C GLY A 71 -7.54 12.46 -10.01
N LEU A 72 -6.30 12.90 -9.73
CA LEU A 72 -5.98 13.73 -8.56
C LEU A 72 -6.75 15.05 -8.54
N LEU A 73 -6.76 15.79 -9.63
CA LEU A 73 -7.44 17.10 -9.70
C LEU A 73 -8.93 16.95 -9.38
N GLY A 74 -9.58 15.94 -9.95
CA GLY A 74 -10.99 15.65 -9.70
C GLY A 74 -11.26 15.21 -8.26
N LEU A 75 -10.40 14.37 -7.68
CA LEU A 75 -10.51 13.91 -6.30
C LEU A 75 -10.33 15.08 -5.33
N ILE A 76 -9.30 15.90 -5.50
CA ILE A 76 -9.01 17.07 -4.65
C ILE A 76 -10.19 18.05 -4.69
N SER A 77 -10.73 18.33 -5.88
CA SER A 77 -11.92 19.19 -6.04
C SER A 77 -13.15 18.59 -5.34
N THR A 78 -13.35 17.27 -5.44
CA THR A 78 -14.45 16.58 -4.76
C THR A 78 -14.33 16.65 -3.25
N LEU A 79 -13.12 16.46 -2.69
CA LEU A 79 -12.87 16.62 -1.25
C LEU A 79 -13.19 18.05 -0.77
N ASN A 80 -12.88 19.06 -1.58
CA ASN A 80 -13.22 20.45 -1.29
C ASN A 80 -14.75 20.68 -1.27
N LEU A 81 -15.47 20.17 -2.27
CA LEU A 81 -16.92 20.24 -2.35
C LEU A 81 -17.62 19.50 -1.20
N LEU A 82 -17.00 18.46 -0.65
CA LEU A 82 -17.48 17.73 0.53
C LEU A 82 -17.16 18.45 1.87
N GLY A 83 -16.58 19.65 1.82
CA GLY A 83 -16.29 20.46 3.01
C GLY A 83 -15.12 19.95 3.84
N ARG A 84 -14.12 19.30 3.21
CA ARG A 84 -12.91 18.90 3.90
C ARG A 84 -12.18 20.09 4.50
N THR A 85 -11.72 19.97 5.75
CA THR A 85 -10.90 20.98 6.44
C THR A 85 -9.52 20.45 6.86
N ALA A 86 -9.37 19.12 6.95
CA ALA A 86 -8.11 18.48 7.30
C ALA A 86 -7.12 18.52 6.12
N GLU A 87 -5.84 18.67 6.40
CA GLU A 87 -4.77 18.63 5.39
C GLU A 87 -4.80 17.32 4.60
N LEU A 88 -4.41 17.38 3.31
CA LEU A 88 -4.21 16.24 2.43
C LEU A 88 -2.74 16.19 2.06
N HIS A 89 -2.08 15.08 2.37
CA HIS A 89 -0.68 14.85 2.09
C HIS A 89 -0.54 14.01 0.81
N ILE A 90 0.19 14.52 -0.18
CA ILE A 90 0.48 13.81 -1.44
C ILE A 90 1.97 13.51 -1.49
N HIS A 91 2.32 12.24 -1.46
CA HIS A 91 3.68 11.74 -1.56
C HIS A 91 3.92 11.31 -3.01
N SER A 92 4.93 11.87 -3.68
CA SER A 92 5.16 11.61 -5.11
C SER A 92 6.62 11.75 -5.51
N PRO A 93 7.03 11.18 -6.66
CA PRO A 93 8.26 11.61 -7.32
C PRO A 93 8.21 13.11 -7.63
N LYS A 94 9.39 13.71 -7.80
CA LYS A 94 9.55 15.14 -8.11
C LYS A 94 8.81 15.57 -9.37
N GLY A 95 8.19 16.73 -9.32
CA GLY A 95 7.51 17.39 -10.44
C GLY A 95 5.99 17.44 -10.36
N LEU A 96 5.34 16.65 -9.48
CA LEU A 96 3.89 16.63 -9.35
C LEU A 96 3.34 17.94 -8.81
N GLU A 97 3.97 18.53 -7.80
CA GLU A 97 3.59 19.83 -7.24
C GLU A 97 3.59 20.91 -8.30
N THR A 98 4.66 20.96 -9.12
CA THR A 98 4.80 21.93 -10.22
C THR A 98 3.68 21.80 -11.26
N LEU A 99 3.21 20.57 -11.52
CA LEU A 99 2.13 20.31 -12.47
C LEU A 99 0.75 20.64 -11.88
N LEU A 100 0.48 20.25 -10.65
CA LEU A 100 -0.86 20.34 -10.06
C LEU A 100 -1.16 21.73 -9.48
N THR A 101 -0.20 22.43 -8.89
CA THR A 101 -0.46 23.71 -8.22
C THR A 101 -1.14 24.73 -9.13
N PRO A 102 -0.67 24.99 -10.36
CA PRO A 102 -1.36 25.95 -11.25
C PRO A 102 -2.80 25.54 -11.59
N MET A 103 -3.05 24.22 -11.71
CA MET A 103 -4.40 23.70 -11.99
C MET A 103 -5.31 23.87 -10.76
N LEU A 104 -4.80 23.58 -9.56
CA LEU A 104 -5.53 23.76 -8.32
C LEU A 104 -5.86 25.25 -8.10
N ASP A 105 -4.94 26.15 -8.32
CA ASP A 105 -5.14 27.60 -8.21
C ASP A 105 -6.18 28.12 -9.21
N PHE A 106 -6.22 27.53 -10.40
CA PHE A 106 -7.18 27.91 -11.43
C PHE A 106 -8.60 27.40 -11.13
N PHE A 107 -8.73 26.09 -10.83
CA PHE A 107 -10.03 25.41 -10.70
C PHE A 107 -10.60 25.46 -9.28
N ASN A 108 -9.76 25.58 -8.24
CA ASN A 108 -10.15 25.48 -6.84
C ASN A 108 -9.76 26.75 -6.04
N ARG A 109 -10.10 27.92 -6.52
CA ARG A 109 -9.72 29.23 -5.94
C ARG A 109 -10.11 29.43 -4.45
N GLN A 110 -11.03 28.64 -3.92
CA GLN A 110 -11.50 28.71 -2.54
C GLN A 110 -11.39 27.36 -1.87
N MET A 111 -10.16 26.84 -1.76
CA MET A 111 -9.89 25.61 -1.04
C MET A 111 -10.13 25.78 0.46
N THR A 112 -10.90 24.87 1.06
CA THR A 112 -11.18 24.83 2.50
C THR A 112 -10.10 24.08 3.30
N TYR A 113 -9.13 23.47 2.63
CA TYR A 113 -8.03 22.72 3.23
C TYR A 113 -6.73 22.88 2.44
N LYS A 114 -5.62 22.51 3.07
CA LYS A 114 -4.30 22.54 2.43
C LYS A 114 -3.97 21.19 1.78
N VAL A 115 -3.39 21.25 0.59
CA VAL A 115 -2.71 20.12 -0.05
C VAL A 115 -1.20 20.31 0.18
N LEU A 116 -0.58 19.31 0.79
CA LEU A 116 0.84 19.31 1.11
C LEU A 116 1.54 18.28 0.26
N PHE A 117 2.49 18.71 -0.56
CA PHE A 117 3.30 17.84 -1.41
C PHE A 117 4.57 17.42 -0.69
N HIS A 118 4.86 16.12 -0.70
CA HIS A 118 6.05 15.49 -0.16
C HIS A 118 6.77 14.76 -1.30
N GLU A 119 7.62 15.49 -2.01
CA GLU A 119 8.36 14.93 -3.13
C GLU A 119 9.58 14.15 -2.64
N PHE A 120 9.84 12.98 -3.25
CA PHE A 120 10.93 12.09 -2.91
C PHE A 120 11.71 11.62 -4.14
N ASP A 121 12.91 11.05 -3.93
CA ASP A 121 13.67 10.35 -4.96
C ASP A 121 13.27 8.87 -4.99
N THR A 122 13.15 8.30 -6.20
CA THR A 122 12.72 6.92 -6.43
C THR A 122 13.88 5.91 -6.50
N LYS A 123 15.13 6.36 -6.42
CA LYS A 123 16.31 5.53 -6.68
C LYS A 123 16.67 4.59 -5.53
N GLU A 124 16.38 5.00 -4.31
CA GLU A 124 16.75 4.27 -3.09
C GLU A 124 15.53 4.08 -2.19
N PRO A 125 15.48 2.99 -1.38
CA PRO A 125 14.44 2.84 -0.38
C PRO A 125 14.44 4.00 0.61
N MET A 126 13.27 4.63 0.80
CA MET A 126 13.12 5.79 1.69
C MET A 126 11.86 5.64 2.54
N LEU A 127 11.95 5.89 3.84
CA LEU A 127 10.79 6.05 4.71
C LEU A 127 10.12 7.38 4.39
N ILE A 128 8.92 7.34 3.79
CA ILE A 128 8.21 8.53 3.32
C ILE A 128 6.98 8.90 4.16
N CYS A 129 6.48 7.97 4.95
CA CYS A 129 5.38 8.22 5.88
C CYS A 129 5.51 7.31 7.09
N GLU A 130 5.24 7.85 8.26
CA GLU A 130 5.28 7.11 9.50
C GLU A 130 4.25 7.66 10.50
N ASP A 131 3.49 6.76 11.13
CA ASP A 131 2.65 7.10 12.27
C ASP A 131 2.85 6.11 13.44
N ARG A 132 1.97 6.12 14.43
CA ARG A 132 2.08 5.22 15.60
C ARG A 132 1.89 3.74 15.26
N SER A 133 1.30 3.41 14.12
CA SER A 133 0.86 2.06 13.78
C SER A 133 1.47 1.49 12.51
N LEU A 134 2.00 2.36 11.66
CA LEU A 134 2.38 2.00 10.29
C LEU A 134 3.61 2.80 9.85
N THR A 135 4.42 2.18 8.98
CA THR A 135 5.43 2.84 8.16
C THR A 135 5.12 2.62 6.68
N VAL A 136 5.48 3.59 5.84
CA VAL A 136 5.46 3.45 4.37
C VAL A 136 6.85 3.77 3.83
N THR A 137 7.43 2.79 3.15
CA THR A 137 8.77 2.89 2.56
C THR A 137 8.67 2.71 1.04
N THR A 138 9.44 3.47 0.26
CA THR A 138 9.51 3.29 -1.20
C THR A 138 10.25 2.01 -1.57
N ILE A 139 9.81 1.37 -2.66
CA ILE A 139 10.48 0.24 -3.31
C ILE A 139 10.98 0.74 -4.67
N PRO A 140 12.30 0.92 -4.88
CA PRO A 140 12.84 1.36 -6.17
C PRO A 140 12.44 0.40 -7.29
N LEU A 141 11.81 0.93 -8.34
CA LEU A 141 11.38 0.17 -9.51
C LEU A 141 12.05 0.73 -10.78
N ARG A 142 11.92 0.00 -11.88
CA ARG A 142 12.54 0.38 -13.15
C ARG A 142 11.51 0.46 -14.27
N HIS A 143 11.15 1.68 -14.61
CA HIS A 143 10.24 2.02 -15.70
C HIS A 143 10.85 3.09 -16.61
N ARG A 144 10.11 3.58 -17.63
CA ARG A 144 10.54 4.63 -18.58
C ARG A 144 10.77 5.98 -17.90
N MET A 145 10.12 6.22 -16.78
CA MET A 145 10.30 7.41 -15.96
C MET A 145 10.59 7.02 -14.50
N PRO A 146 11.04 7.97 -13.65
CA PRO A 146 11.25 7.69 -12.23
C PRO A 146 10.00 7.06 -11.59
N CYS A 147 10.13 5.84 -11.06
CA CYS A 147 9.03 5.05 -10.54
C CYS A 147 9.45 4.31 -9.28
N CYS A 148 8.51 4.12 -8.36
CA CYS A 148 8.68 3.28 -7.18
C CYS A 148 7.38 2.54 -6.84
N GLY A 149 7.51 1.46 -6.10
CA GLY A 149 6.44 0.86 -5.33
C GLY A 149 6.42 1.35 -3.89
N PHE A 150 5.56 0.77 -3.05
CA PHE A 150 5.40 1.14 -1.64
C PHE A 150 5.27 -0.10 -0.76
N LEU A 151 6.01 -0.12 0.34
CA LEU A 151 5.90 -1.13 1.38
C LEU A 151 5.19 -0.52 2.60
N PHE A 152 3.99 -0.97 2.88
CA PHE A 152 3.20 -0.66 4.08
C PHE A 152 3.46 -1.75 5.12
N ALA A 153 4.03 -1.38 6.27
CA ALA A 153 4.35 -2.32 7.33
C ALA A 153 3.77 -1.86 8.67
N GLU A 154 2.97 -2.71 9.31
CA GLU A 154 2.52 -2.45 10.69
C GLU A 154 3.72 -2.44 11.64
N LYS A 155 3.74 -1.46 12.54
CA LYS A 155 4.69 -1.48 13.65
C LYS A 155 4.31 -2.56 14.65
N GLN A 156 5.33 -3.20 15.25
CA GLN A 156 5.12 -4.19 16.30
C GLN A 156 4.32 -3.57 17.44
N ARG A 157 3.28 -4.27 17.87
CA ARG A 157 2.44 -3.85 18.99
C ARG A 157 3.07 -4.26 20.31
N PRO A 158 2.84 -3.48 21.37
CA PRO A 158 3.18 -3.92 22.71
C PRO A 158 2.40 -5.20 23.09
N ASN A 159 3.03 -6.06 23.87
CA ASN A 159 2.41 -7.27 24.41
C ASN A 159 1.15 -6.94 25.24
N HIS A 160 0.26 -7.91 25.35
CA HIS A 160 -0.92 -7.81 26.21
C HIS A 160 -0.58 -8.24 27.63
N ILE A 161 -0.91 -7.42 28.62
CA ILE A 161 -0.76 -7.75 30.04
C ILE A 161 -1.69 -8.91 30.44
N ILE A 162 -1.17 -9.87 31.18
CA ILE A 162 -1.94 -10.88 31.89
C ILE A 162 -2.28 -10.30 33.27
N ARG A 163 -3.51 -9.79 33.41
CA ARG A 163 -3.92 -9.02 34.57
C ARG A 163 -3.74 -9.79 35.89
N GLU A 164 -4.14 -11.06 35.92
CA GLU A 164 -4.02 -11.93 37.09
C GLU A 164 -2.58 -12.06 37.58
N MET A 165 -1.61 -12.11 36.64
CA MET A 165 -0.20 -12.23 36.99
C MET A 165 0.38 -10.91 37.49
N VAL A 166 -0.03 -9.79 36.89
CA VAL A 166 0.37 -8.44 37.32
C VAL A 166 -0.13 -8.19 38.75
N ASP A 167 -1.39 -8.58 39.05
CA ASP A 167 -1.95 -8.44 40.39
C ASP A 167 -1.28 -9.39 41.39
N PHE A 168 -0.99 -10.64 41.00
CA PHE A 168 -0.29 -11.61 41.82
C PHE A 168 1.12 -11.15 42.25
N TYR A 169 1.89 -10.62 41.32
CA TYR A 169 3.23 -10.08 41.57
C TYR A 169 3.23 -8.62 42.08
N GLN A 170 2.04 -8.03 42.31
CA GLN A 170 1.87 -6.65 42.77
C GLN A 170 2.65 -5.63 41.92
N VAL A 171 2.65 -5.82 40.60
CA VAL A 171 3.42 -4.99 39.68
C VAL A 171 2.89 -3.55 39.69
N PRO A 172 3.72 -2.54 39.96
CA PRO A 172 3.31 -1.13 39.95
C PRO A 172 2.89 -0.69 38.54
N VAL A 173 1.90 0.21 38.47
CA VAL A 173 1.35 0.72 37.18
C VAL A 173 2.42 1.35 36.28
N TYR A 174 3.39 2.01 36.85
CA TYR A 174 4.49 2.65 36.08
C TYR A 174 5.41 1.64 35.39
N GLU A 175 5.48 0.38 35.82
CA GLU A 175 6.24 -0.71 35.18
C GLU A 175 5.51 -1.31 33.97
N LEU A 176 4.18 -1.19 33.91
CA LEU A 176 3.36 -1.87 32.89
C LEU A 176 3.79 -1.54 31.46
N ASN A 177 4.22 -0.30 31.21
CA ASN A 177 4.66 0.10 29.88
C ASN A 177 5.99 -0.58 29.47
N ARG A 178 6.93 -0.71 30.39
CA ARG A 178 8.20 -1.45 30.17
C ARG A 178 7.92 -2.92 29.90
N ILE A 179 7.05 -3.54 30.71
CA ILE A 179 6.66 -4.95 30.62
C ILE A 179 5.96 -5.20 29.27
N LYS A 180 5.02 -4.34 28.84
CA LYS A 180 4.37 -4.43 27.51
C LYS A 180 5.38 -4.40 26.37
N ASN A 181 6.51 -3.72 26.55
CA ASN A 181 7.58 -3.62 25.55
C ASN A 181 8.68 -4.68 25.72
N GLY A 182 8.40 -5.76 26.48
CA GLY A 182 9.25 -6.94 26.57
C GLY A 182 10.19 -6.98 27.76
N ALA A 183 10.19 -5.99 28.66
CA ALA A 183 11.05 -6.01 29.85
C ALA A 183 10.55 -7.01 30.90
N ASP A 184 11.48 -7.69 31.56
CA ASP A 184 11.20 -8.44 32.78
C ASP A 184 10.91 -7.48 33.96
N TYR A 185 10.21 -7.95 34.96
CA TYR A 185 9.93 -7.22 36.19
C TYR A 185 10.84 -7.70 37.32
N VAL A 186 11.44 -6.78 38.07
CA VAL A 186 12.19 -7.09 39.26
C VAL A 186 11.39 -6.65 40.49
N THR A 187 11.07 -7.60 41.37
CA THR A 187 10.31 -7.31 42.59
C THR A 187 11.15 -6.49 43.57
N PRO A 188 10.56 -5.84 44.58
CA PRO A 188 11.31 -5.12 45.62
C PRO A 188 12.37 -5.98 46.36
N GLU A 189 12.13 -7.30 46.45
CA GLU A 189 13.05 -8.28 47.06
C GLU A 189 14.16 -8.75 46.12
N GLY A 190 14.23 -8.19 44.88
CA GLY A 190 15.30 -8.50 43.92
C GLY A 190 15.03 -9.75 43.07
N LYS A 191 13.84 -10.35 43.13
CA LYS A 191 13.46 -11.50 42.29
C LYS A 191 13.06 -11.05 40.91
N THR A 192 13.64 -11.62 39.86
CA THR A 192 13.26 -11.39 38.47
C THR A 192 12.07 -12.25 38.08
N VAL A 193 11.00 -11.62 37.59
CA VAL A 193 9.82 -12.24 36.97
C VAL A 193 9.91 -12.04 35.47
N SER A 194 9.97 -13.16 34.73
CA SER A 194 10.12 -13.13 33.29
C SER A 194 8.89 -12.54 32.59
N ASN A 195 9.13 -11.77 31.55
CA ASN A 195 8.10 -11.09 30.73
C ASN A 195 6.99 -12.04 30.25
N ASN A 196 7.35 -13.26 29.83
CA ASN A 196 6.41 -14.26 29.33
C ASN A 196 5.39 -14.74 30.39
N LEU A 197 5.65 -14.55 31.69
CA LEU A 197 4.69 -14.79 32.76
C LEU A 197 3.69 -13.66 32.93
N LEU A 198 4.08 -12.45 32.55
CA LEU A 198 3.32 -11.21 32.77
C LEU A 198 2.56 -10.76 31.52
N THR A 199 2.92 -11.31 30.34
CA THR A 199 2.37 -10.87 29.05
C THR A 199 2.04 -12.03 28.14
N ARG A 200 1.12 -11.75 27.20
CA ARG A 200 0.88 -12.56 25.99
C ARG A 200 1.36 -11.78 24.78
N PRO A 201 2.02 -12.42 23.79
CA PRO A 201 2.43 -11.77 22.56
C PRO A 201 1.23 -11.08 21.88
N SER A 202 1.48 -9.91 21.32
CA SER A 202 0.53 -9.28 20.40
C SER A 202 0.46 -10.07 19.09
N ALA A 203 -0.58 -9.83 18.30
CA ALA A 203 -0.67 -10.39 16.96
C ALA A 203 0.55 -9.96 16.12
N PRO A 204 1.05 -10.81 15.22
CA PRO A 204 2.14 -10.46 14.30
C PRO A 204 1.81 -9.21 13.50
N SER A 205 2.84 -8.41 13.23
CA SER A 205 2.73 -7.27 12.32
C SER A 205 2.50 -7.75 10.90
N ARG A 206 1.59 -7.09 10.19
CA ARG A 206 1.26 -7.41 8.80
C ARG A 206 1.90 -6.41 7.86
N SER A 207 2.09 -6.81 6.61
CA SER A 207 2.71 -5.98 5.59
C SER A 207 2.08 -6.18 4.22
N TYR A 208 2.02 -5.08 3.48
CA TYR A 208 1.53 -5.02 2.10
C TYR A 208 2.56 -4.33 1.22
N ALA A 209 2.98 -4.97 0.13
CA ALA A 209 3.84 -4.38 -0.88
C ALA A 209 3.06 -4.13 -2.17
N TYR A 210 3.17 -2.91 -2.69
CA TYR A 210 2.66 -2.50 -4.00
C TYR A 210 3.83 -2.30 -4.95
N CYS A 211 3.94 -3.12 -5.99
CA CYS A 211 4.88 -2.96 -7.09
C CYS A 211 4.12 -2.49 -8.33
N SER A 212 4.34 -1.22 -8.68
CA SER A 212 3.79 -0.56 -9.85
C SER A 212 4.53 -0.98 -11.13
N ASP A 213 4.44 -0.18 -12.16
CA ASP A 213 5.04 -0.41 -13.47
C ASP A 213 6.55 -0.63 -13.39
N THR A 214 6.99 -1.77 -13.83
CA THR A 214 8.41 -2.15 -13.77
C THR A 214 8.75 -3.28 -14.73
N ILE A 215 9.96 -3.29 -15.25
CA ILE A 215 10.51 -4.50 -15.84
C ILE A 215 10.64 -5.59 -14.78
N TYR A 216 10.81 -6.85 -15.21
CA TYR A 216 11.22 -7.91 -14.29
C TYR A 216 12.48 -7.52 -13.52
N LEU A 217 12.34 -7.31 -12.19
CA LEU A 217 13.36 -6.70 -11.34
C LEU A 217 13.62 -7.54 -10.08
N PRO A 218 14.47 -8.59 -10.17
CA PRO A 218 14.77 -9.47 -9.03
C PRO A 218 15.42 -8.77 -7.82
N SER A 219 15.98 -7.57 -7.98
CA SER A 219 16.60 -6.84 -6.87
C SER A 219 15.63 -6.40 -5.77
N ILE A 220 14.31 -6.35 -6.04
CA ILE A 220 13.32 -5.99 -5.02
C ILE A 220 13.00 -7.13 -4.05
N VAL A 221 13.38 -8.38 -4.37
CA VAL A 221 13.03 -9.59 -3.61
C VAL A 221 13.37 -9.46 -2.13
N GLU A 222 14.58 -9.02 -1.80
CA GLU A 222 14.99 -8.89 -0.39
C GLU A 222 14.18 -7.83 0.36
N GLN A 223 13.76 -6.74 -0.32
CA GLN A 223 12.99 -5.67 0.32
C GLN A 223 11.55 -6.08 0.62
N ILE A 224 10.97 -6.98 -0.18
CA ILE A 224 9.58 -7.44 -0.02
C ILE A 224 9.48 -8.85 0.56
N LYS A 225 10.58 -9.37 1.10
CA LYS A 225 10.64 -10.75 1.61
C LYS A 225 9.63 -10.99 2.72
N GLY A 226 8.82 -12.04 2.56
CA GLY A 226 7.85 -12.50 3.55
C GLY A 226 6.65 -11.58 3.77
N VAL A 227 6.38 -10.61 2.89
CA VAL A 227 5.18 -9.75 3.01
C VAL A 227 3.90 -10.58 2.96
N ASP A 228 2.87 -10.15 3.68
CA ASP A 228 1.60 -10.88 3.77
C ASP A 228 0.81 -10.81 2.47
N LEU A 229 0.85 -9.66 1.78
CA LEU A 229 0.23 -9.46 0.47
C LEU A 229 1.17 -8.66 -0.44
N LEU A 230 1.44 -9.20 -1.63
CA LEU A 230 2.12 -8.49 -2.70
C LEU A 230 1.10 -8.17 -3.81
N PHE A 231 0.94 -6.89 -4.15
CA PHE A 231 0.42 -6.51 -5.46
C PHE A 231 1.60 -6.29 -6.41
N HIS A 232 1.55 -6.92 -7.57
CA HIS A 232 2.56 -6.72 -8.61
C HIS A 232 1.87 -6.51 -9.96
N GLU A 233 2.35 -5.54 -10.73
CA GLU A 233 1.90 -5.41 -12.10
C GLU A 233 2.14 -6.71 -12.88
N ALA A 234 1.24 -7.01 -13.79
CA ALA A 234 1.27 -8.16 -14.67
C ALA A 234 0.59 -7.79 -15.99
N THR A 235 1.17 -6.79 -16.64
CA THR A 235 0.58 -6.15 -17.81
C THR A 235 0.45 -7.11 -18.99
N PHE A 236 1.33 -8.13 -19.05
CA PHE A 236 1.42 -9.02 -20.21
C PHE A 236 1.42 -10.51 -19.84
N ALA A 237 0.93 -11.33 -20.79
CA ALA A 237 1.14 -12.77 -20.78
C ALA A 237 2.57 -13.13 -21.26
N ASN A 238 2.99 -14.37 -21.03
CA ASN A 238 4.33 -14.85 -21.41
C ASN A 238 4.62 -14.76 -22.92
N GLU A 239 3.62 -14.98 -23.76
CA GLU A 239 3.77 -14.83 -25.21
C GLU A 239 4.16 -13.42 -25.63
N ASP A 240 3.75 -12.40 -24.83
CA ASP A 240 4.08 -11.01 -25.03
C ASP A 240 5.33 -10.54 -24.25
N ALA A 241 6.17 -11.45 -23.74
CA ALA A 241 7.38 -11.09 -22.99
C ALA A 241 8.33 -10.13 -23.72
N PRO A 242 8.54 -10.23 -25.04
CA PRO A 242 9.33 -9.24 -25.77
C PRO A 242 8.73 -7.82 -25.67
N ARG A 243 7.40 -7.73 -25.75
CA ARG A 243 6.67 -6.46 -25.62
C ARG A 243 6.75 -5.90 -24.20
N ALA A 244 6.59 -6.77 -23.18
CA ALA A 244 6.76 -6.38 -21.78
C ALA A 244 8.12 -5.73 -21.56
N LYS A 245 9.20 -6.34 -22.05
CA LYS A 245 10.56 -5.80 -21.96
C LYS A 245 10.71 -4.46 -22.68
N GLU A 246 10.17 -4.33 -23.89
CA GLU A 246 10.23 -3.09 -24.69
C GLU A 246 9.48 -1.93 -24.01
N THR A 247 8.36 -2.22 -23.36
CA THR A 247 7.51 -1.23 -22.70
C THR A 247 7.84 -1.01 -21.23
N PHE A 248 8.84 -1.70 -20.69
CA PHE A 248 9.27 -1.67 -19.29
C PHE A 248 8.16 -2.15 -18.33
N HIS A 249 7.53 -3.27 -18.68
CA HIS A 249 6.54 -3.98 -17.88
C HIS A 249 6.94 -5.43 -17.62
N THR A 250 6.11 -6.08 -16.82
CA THR A 250 6.32 -7.46 -16.37
C THR A 250 5.25 -8.39 -16.95
N THR A 251 5.60 -9.66 -17.16
CA THR A 251 4.60 -10.70 -17.45
C THR A 251 4.04 -11.28 -16.15
N ALA A 252 2.85 -11.90 -16.22
CA ALA A 252 2.22 -12.56 -15.08
C ALA A 252 3.11 -13.65 -14.46
N ALA A 253 3.79 -14.45 -15.27
CA ALA A 253 4.74 -15.43 -14.80
C ALA A 253 5.96 -14.81 -14.10
N GLN A 254 6.47 -13.69 -14.59
CA GLN A 254 7.57 -12.95 -13.94
C GLN A 254 7.15 -12.35 -12.60
N ALA A 255 5.94 -11.79 -12.50
CA ALA A 255 5.37 -11.32 -11.24
C ALA A 255 5.27 -12.44 -10.19
N ALA A 256 4.79 -13.61 -10.62
CA ALA A 256 4.70 -14.80 -9.78
C ALA A 256 6.08 -15.34 -9.35
N GLU A 257 7.10 -15.27 -10.22
CA GLU A 257 8.47 -15.63 -9.88
C GLU A 257 9.08 -14.71 -8.83
N ILE A 258 8.81 -13.38 -8.89
CA ILE A 258 9.17 -12.43 -7.83
C ILE A 258 8.50 -12.83 -6.51
N ALA A 259 7.18 -13.10 -6.53
CA ALA A 259 6.42 -13.51 -5.34
C ALA A 259 6.98 -14.78 -4.70
N ARG A 260 7.28 -15.81 -5.51
CA ARG A 260 7.86 -17.07 -5.07
C ARG A 260 9.24 -16.87 -4.43
N ARG A 261 10.11 -16.09 -5.07
CA ARG A 261 11.47 -15.81 -4.57
C ARG A 261 11.47 -14.97 -3.29
N ALA A 262 10.51 -14.06 -3.17
CA ALA A 262 10.34 -13.24 -1.98
C ALA A 262 9.58 -13.96 -0.85
N GLU A 263 9.14 -15.20 -1.07
CA GLU A 263 8.39 -15.99 -0.07
C GLU A 263 7.17 -15.21 0.48
N VAL A 264 6.48 -14.44 -0.37
CA VAL A 264 5.28 -13.70 0.04
C VAL A 264 4.15 -14.68 0.39
N LYS A 265 3.15 -14.25 1.20
CA LYS A 265 2.06 -15.16 1.54
C LYS A 265 0.97 -15.22 0.47
N LYS A 266 0.68 -14.09 -0.18
CA LYS A 266 -0.32 -13.98 -1.26
C LYS A 266 0.16 -13.03 -2.35
N LEU A 267 -0.21 -13.31 -3.59
CA LEU A 267 0.02 -12.47 -4.75
C LEU A 267 -1.30 -11.97 -5.33
N LEU A 268 -1.41 -10.68 -5.53
CA LEU A 268 -2.47 -10.03 -6.29
C LEU A 268 -1.85 -9.43 -7.55
N ILE A 269 -2.28 -9.85 -8.73
CA ILE A 269 -1.80 -9.30 -10.01
C ILE A 269 -2.81 -8.33 -10.59
N GLY A 270 -2.33 -7.28 -11.25
CA GLY A 270 -3.15 -6.22 -11.84
C GLY A 270 -2.39 -5.41 -12.87
N HIS A 271 -2.89 -4.23 -13.22
CA HIS A 271 -2.36 -3.37 -14.27
C HIS A 271 -2.44 -4.03 -15.65
N PHE A 272 -3.64 -4.59 -15.96
CA PHE A 272 -3.85 -5.40 -17.15
C PHE A 272 -3.86 -4.58 -18.43
N SER A 273 -3.15 -5.07 -19.47
CA SER A 273 -3.23 -4.49 -20.80
C SER A 273 -4.63 -4.64 -21.39
N ALA A 274 -5.14 -3.58 -22.02
CA ALA A 274 -6.42 -3.58 -22.73
C ALA A 274 -6.54 -4.63 -23.85
N ARG A 275 -5.43 -5.25 -24.27
CA ARG A 275 -5.39 -6.29 -25.30
C ARG A 275 -6.06 -7.61 -24.88
N TYR A 276 -6.07 -7.88 -23.55
CA TYR A 276 -6.68 -9.11 -23.04
C TYR A 276 -8.16 -8.87 -22.74
N GLU A 277 -9.04 -9.60 -23.41
CA GLU A 277 -10.47 -9.60 -23.12
C GLU A 277 -10.80 -10.45 -21.89
N ASP A 278 -9.96 -11.47 -21.63
CA ASP A 278 -10.04 -12.37 -20.48
C ASP A 278 -8.67 -12.46 -19.81
N GLU A 279 -8.58 -11.95 -18.59
CA GLU A 279 -7.37 -11.95 -17.76
C GLU A 279 -7.07 -13.33 -17.13
N ASN A 280 -7.93 -14.33 -17.32
CA ASN A 280 -7.70 -15.69 -16.80
C ASN A 280 -6.41 -16.34 -17.36
N ILE A 281 -5.98 -15.96 -18.56
CA ILE A 281 -4.69 -16.41 -19.10
C ILE A 281 -3.54 -15.96 -18.19
N LEU A 282 -3.57 -14.70 -17.70
CA LEU A 282 -2.56 -14.16 -16.78
C LEU A 282 -2.60 -14.88 -15.43
N LEU A 283 -3.81 -15.16 -14.92
CA LEU A 283 -4.00 -15.91 -13.69
C LEU A 283 -3.42 -17.34 -13.80
N GLN A 284 -3.70 -18.04 -14.89
CA GLN A 284 -3.19 -19.40 -15.11
C GLN A 284 -1.66 -19.44 -15.16
N GLU A 285 -1.02 -18.52 -15.88
CA GLU A 285 0.44 -18.42 -15.95
C GLU A 285 1.05 -18.11 -14.59
N ALA A 286 0.50 -17.17 -13.84
CA ALA A 286 0.99 -16.80 -12.53
C ALA A 286 0.77 -17.93 -11.50
N SER A 287 -0.43 -18.51 -11.45
CA SER A 287 -0.77 -19.58 -10.48
C SER A 287 0.01 -20.87 -10.69
N ALA A 288 0.48 -21.14 -11.91
CA ALA A 288 1.36 -22.27 -12.19
C ALA A 288 2.72 -22.15 -11.45
N ILE A 289 3.16 -20.93 -11.12
CA ILE A 289 4.44 -20.63 -10.43
C ILE A 289 4.19 -20.33 -8.95
N PHE A 290 3.14 -19.56 -8.65
CA PHE A 290 2.76 -19.18 -7.29
C PHE A 290 1.25 -19.41 -7.10
N PRO A 291 0.85 -20.55 -6.49
CA PRO A 291 -0.56 -20.96 -6.43
C PRO A 291 -1.50 -20.00 -5.73
N ASP A 292 -1.04 -19.30 -4.65
CA ASP A 292 -1.87 -18.31 -3.94
C ASP A 292 -1.85 -16.95 -4.68
N THR A 293 -2.30 -16.99 -5.94
CA THR A 293 -2.41 -15.82 -6.82
C THR A 293 -3.88 -15.49 -7.10
N GLN A 294 -4.21 -14.21 -7.08
CA GLN A 294 -5.54 -13.67 -7.39
C GLN A 294 -5.46 -12.52 -8.40
N LEU A 295 -6.49 -12.38 -9.25
CA LEU A 295 -6.67 -11.20 -10.10
C LEU A 295 -7.20 -10.02 -9.30
N ALA A 296 -6.64 -8.84 -9.50
CA ALA A 296 -7.25 -7.60 -9.05
C ALA A 296 -8.53 -7.34 -9.85
N LYS A 297 -9.57 -6.86 -9.18
CA LYS A 297 -10.83 -6.42 -9.79
C LYS A 297 -11.35 -5.21 -9.03
N GLU A 298 -12.02 -4.30 -9.72
CA GLU A 298 -12.72 -3.20 -9.06
C GLU A 298 -13.71 -3.75 -8.03
N THR A 299 -13.84 -3.06 -6.91
CA THR A 299 -14.64 -3.46 -5.73
C THR A 299 -14.10 -4.65 -4.93
N LEU A 300 -13.04 -5.32 -5.37
CA LEU A 300 -12.39 -6.36 -4.57
C LEU A 300 -11.84 -5.75 -3.27
N CYS A 301 -12.14 -6.40 -2.15
CA CYS A 301 -11.55 -6.12 -0.84
C CYS A 301 -10.78 -7.37 -0.37
N VAL A 302 -9.48 -7.22 -0.13
CA VAL A 302 -8.59 -8.30 0.35
C VAL A 302 -8.10 -7.95 1.75
N SER A 303 -8.20 -8.90 2.67
CA SER A 303 -7.55 -8.77 3.99
C SER A 303 -6.07 -9.12 3.86
N VAL A 304 -5.23 -8.28 4.44
CA VAL A 304 -3.79 -8.48 4.57
C VAL A 304 -3.49 -9.33 5.79
#